data_93a594f9c3455f94aec5b2d037c1e53b
#
_entry.id   93a594f9c3455f94aec5b2d037c1e53b
#
_cell.length_a   1.000
_cell.length_b   1.000
_cell.length_c   1.000
_cell.angle_alpha   90.00
_cell.angle_beta   90.00
_cell.angle_gamma   90.00
#
_symmetry.space_group_name_H-M   'P 1'
#
loop_
_entity.id
_entity.type
_entity.pdbx_description
1 polymer ?
#
loop_
_entity_poly.entity_id
_entity_poly.type
_entity_poly.pdbx_seq_one_letter_code
_entity_poly.pdbx_strand_id
1 'polypeptide(L)'
;MDSTSGPGPTIGETIRLARLAAHQSQRQLGATLGYSASAISRLETGKSSLDLDTLRSIAIVLHIPPEQLGLAPAHRNPSDTPVAPTTLEIPAATLTATDTKDGDDRVHRRRFLAAGAGVAAAVAIGAPAHATPAPPQEISTARLDQVLFTAAPAVAPVAVEQLRAALAAARSDFRAARYATLADQLPHLITLGETSQAASIGTIREATSAVLADTYSLTTEWCIKQHQDPLAWVTADRALRAARASGNPTTLGEAARMVAIAMRRVGHYDAAADLLTATALNLGADHGNPDPNTLAAYGSLLLTASYAAAQGGNRPTALDLAGEAEQAAHRLHDRPVTGLFTPDFTTQQVALYRIGVHLALGDSTGALTHARTVDVARLPSPERQARYCLDVARTYRTLGKPDKVYQALLAAERYAPEDVRRPSVRTVVGELLYAPGNMPGLRTFAHRIGASA
;
A
#
# COMPACT_ATOMS: atom_id res chain seq x y z
N MET A 1 -20.37 -28.46 27.32
CA MET A 1 -20.00 -27.53 26.22
C MET A 1 -18.62 -27.02 26.54
N ASP A 2 -17.64 -27.78 26.13
CA ASP A 2 -16.24 -27.50 26.41
C ASP A 2 -15.70 -26.48 25.40
N SER A 3 -15.35 -25.30 25.90
CA SER A 3 -14.64 -24.27 25.14
C SER A 3 -13.18 -24.71 25.04
N THR A 4 -12.80 -25.31 23.92
CA THR A 4 -11.40 -25.55 23.58
C THR A 4 -10.77 -24.23 23.17
N SER A 5 -10.26 -23.47 24.14
CA SER A 5 -9.27 -22.40 23.89
C SER A 5 -8.02 -23.05 23.30
N GLY A 6 -7.67 -22.70 22.07
CA GLY A 6 -6.36 -23.08 21.49
C GLY A 6 -5.21 -22.54 22.36
N PRO A 7 -4.01 -23.12 22.30
CA PRO A 7 -2.86 -22.63 23.05
C PRO A 7 -2.59 -21.16 22.70
N GLY A 8 -2.54 -20.30 23.72
CA GLY A 8 -2.17 -18.89 23.59
C GLY A 8 -0.74 -18.72 23.04
N PRO A 9 -0.36 -17.48 22.70
CA PRO A 9 0.98 -17.20 22.13
C PRO A 9 2.07 -17.72 23.07
N THR A 10 3.12 -18.28 22.45
CA THR A 10 4.30 -18.66 23.22
C THR A 10 5.00 -17.40 23.76
N ILE A 11 5.72 -17.54 24.84
CA ILE A 11 6.51 -16.41 25.42
C ILE A 11 7.44 -15.80 24.36
N GLY A 12 8.07 -16.60 23.50
CA GLY A 12 8.94 -16.12 22.45
C GLY A 12 8.21 -15.27 21.40
N GLU A 13 7.01 -15.72 20.99
CA GLU A 13 6.14 -14.97 20.08
C GLU A 13 5.67 -13.66 20.69
N THR A 14 5.27 -13.65 21.97
CA THR A 14 4.88 -12.43 22.69
C THR A 14 6.03 -11.42 22.72
N ILE A 15 7.27 -11.85 23.02
CA ILE A 15 8.45 -11.00 23.00
C ILE A 15 8.72 -10.43 21.59
N ARG A 16 8.64 -11.28 20.57
CA ARG A 16 8.85 -10.88 19.18
C ARG A 16 7.85 -9.80 18.75
N LEU A 17 6.59 -10.00 19.06
CA LEU A 17 5.52 -9.06 18.72
C LEU A 17 5.69 -7.71 19.42
N ALA A 18 5.96 -7.73 20.72
CA ALA A 18 6.21 -6.51 21.49
C ALA A 18 7.44 -5.76 20.96
N ARG A 19 8.51 -6.47 20.57
CA ARG A 19 9.68 -5.85 19.95
C ARG A 19 9.34 -5.18 18.61
N LEU A 20 8.55 -5.85 17.77
CA LEU A 20 8.10 -5.29 16.50
C LEU A 20 7.20 -4.07 16.72
N ALA A 21 6.28 -4.13 17.68
CA ALA A 21 5.43 -3.00 18.07
C ALA A 21 6.27 -1.82 18.64
N ALA A 22 7.39 -2.10 19.29
CA ALA A 22 8.33 -1.09 19.77
C ALA A 22 9.33 -0.64 18.68
N HIS A 23 9.17 -1.05 17.41
CA HIS A 23 10.06 -0.73 16.27
C HIS A 23 11.54 -1.06 16.52
N GLN A 24 11.82 -2.05 17.35
CA GLN A 24 13.20 -2.46 17.64
C GLN A 24 13.60 -3.65 16.76
N SER A 25 14.79 -3.58 16.16
CA SER A 25 15.45 -4.75 15.60
C SER A 25 15.92 -5.70 16.72
N GLN A 26 16.11 -6.97 16.43
CA GLN A 26 16.72 -7.93 17.36
C GLN A 26 18.08 -7.44 17.89
N ARG A 27 18.82 -6.72 17.07
CA ARG A 27 20.11 -6.10 17.47
C ARG A 27 19.92 -4.98 18.47
N GLN A 28 18.91 -4.12 18.28
CA GLN A 28 18.62 -3.02 19.21
C GLN A 28 18.12 -3.54 20.55
N LEU A 29 17.15 -4.46 20.54
CA LEU A 29 16.69 -5.10 21.77
C LEU A 29 17.82 -5.83 22.47
N GLY A 30 18.67 -6.56 21.73
CA GLY A 30 19.84 -7.22 22.26
C GLY A 30 20.83 -6.25 22.90
N ALA A 31 21.11 -5.13 22.26
CA ALA A 31 22.01 -4.09 22.83
C ALA A 31 21.46 -3.51 24.15
N THR A 32 20.14 -3.30 24.24
CA THR A 32 19.50 -2.79 25.47
C THR A 32 19.53 -3.81 26.61
N LEU A 33 19.42 -5.10 26.28
CA LEU A 33 19.39 -6.19 27.27
C LEU A 33 20.75 -6.84 27.53
N GLY A 34 21.82 -6.44 26.83
CA GLY A 34 23.15 -7.05 26.92
C GLY A 34 23.27 -8.38 26.14
N TYR A 35 22.42 -8.64 25.15
CA TYR A 35 22.42 -9.86 24.34
C TYR A 35 22.81 -9.61 22.88
N SER A 36 23.29 -10.64 22.19
CA SER A 36 23.50 -10.60 20.75
C SER A 36 22.16 -10.73 19.99
N ALA A 37 22.08 -10.22 18.75
CA ALA A 37 20.90 -10.38 17.91
C ALA A 37 20.52 -11.85 17.71
N SER A 38 21.51 -12.75 17.58
CA SER A 38 21.28 -14.19 17.48
C SER A 38 20.72 -14.81 18.76
N ALA A 39 21.06 -14.25 19.94
CA ALA A 39 20.47 -14.68 21.21
C ALA A 39 18.98 -14.28 21.28
N ILE A 40 18.65 -13.04 20.93
CA ILE A 40 17.26 -12.57 20.85
C ILE A 40 16.46 -13.44 19.85
N SER A 41 17.02 -13.72 18.68
CA SER A 41 16.36 -14.60 17.69
C SER A 41 16.05 -16.01 18.25
N ARG A 42 16.97 -16.58 19.03
CA ARG A 42 16.74 -17.89 19.69
C ARG A 42 15.67 -17.81 20.80
N LEU A 43 15.61 -16.72 21.54
CA LEU A 43 14.58 -16.47 22.54
C LEU A 43 13.20 -16.37 21.88
N GLU A 44 13.07 -15.59 20.82
CA GLU A 44 11.84 -15.39 20.07
C GLU A 44 11.32 -16.67 19.40
N THR A 45 12.25 -17.56 19.01
CA THR A 45 11.88 -18.87 18.38
C THR A 45 11.74 -20.02 19.37
N GLY A 46 11.80 -19.73 20.68
CA GLY A 46 11.70 -20.75 21.74
C GLY A 46 12.85 -21.77 21.79
N LYS A 47 13.96 -21.48 21.10
CA LYS A 47 15.15 -22.35 21.06
C LYS A 47 16.13 -22.12 22.21
N SER A 48 15.81 -21.22 23.13
CA SER A 48 16.63 -20.89 24.32
C SER A 48 15.70 -20.82 25.54
N SER A 49 16.16 -21.37 26.67
CA SER A 49 15.46 -21.20 27.94
C SER A 49 15.63 -19.77 28.45
N LEU A 50 14.57 -19.21 28.98
CA LEU A 50 14.55 -17.87 29.58
C LEU A 50 14.55 -18.02 31.10
N ASP A 51 15.49 -17.36 31.77
CA ASP A 51 15.41 -17.18 33.20
C ASP A 51 14.44 -16.06 33.59
N LEU A 52 13.96 -16.06 34.83
CA LEU A 52 12.97 -15.11 35.32
C LEU A 52 13.44 -13.66 35.28
N ASP A 53 14.71 -13.40 35.47
CA ASP A 53 15.25 -12.03 35.51
C ASP A 53 15.37 -11.45 34.12
N THR A 54 15.73 -12.29 33.14
CA THR A 54 15.69 -11.93 31.72
C THR A 54 14.25 -11.65 31.25
N LEU A 55 13.27 -12.48 31.64
CA LEU A 55 11.87 -12.25 31.31
C LEU A 55 11.34 -10.93 31.93
N ARG A 56 11.69 -10.62 33.17
CA ARG A 56 11.35 -9.35 33.83
C ARG A 56 11.97 -8.15 33.10
N SER A 57 13.24 -8.26 32.73
CA SER A 57 13.93 -7.21 31.99
C SER A 57 13.29 -6.96 30.63
N ILE A 58 12.92 -8.01 29.89
CA ILE A 58 12.20 -7.93 28.63
C ILE A 58 10.82 -7.30 28.82
N ALA A 59 10.07 -7.71 29.88
CA ALA A 59 8.77 -7.14 30.20
C ALA A 59 8.83 -5.63 30.41
N ILE A 60 9.85 -5.15 31.11
CA ILE A 60 10.07 -3.72 31.38
C ILE A 60 10.44 -2.98 30.08
N VAL A 61 11.42 -3.48 29.34
CA VAL A 61 11.96 -2.82 28.13
C VAL A 61 10.91 -2.74 27.01
N LEU A 62 10.08 -3.77 26.88
CA LEU A 62 9.07 -3.85 25.82
C LEU A 62 7.66 -3.50 26.32
N HIS A 63 7.51 -3.05 27.57
CA HIS A 63 6.21 -2.74 28.20
C HIS A 63 5.18 -3.87 28.10
N ILE A 64 5.64 -5.13 28.20
CA ILE A 64 4.76 -6.30 28.15
C ILE A 64 4.15 -6.51 29.55
N PRO A 65 2.81 -6.67 29.69
CA PRO A 65 2.22 -7.07 30.95
C PRO A 65 2.83 -8.37 31.47
N PRO A 66 3.29 -8.45 32.74
CA PRO A 66 3.99 -9.62 33.27
C PRO A 66 3.21 -10.93 33.09
N GLU A 67 1.88 -10.86 33.15
CA GLU A 67 0.96 -12.00 33.01
C GLU A 67 1.07 -12.66 31.61
N GLN A 68 1.38 -11.87 30.57
CA GLN A 68 1.55 -12.37 29.19
C GLN A 68 2.87 -13.14 29.00
N LEU A 69 3.81 -12.96 29.90
CA LEU A 69 5.06 -13.73 29.95
C LEU A 69 5.03 -14.85 30.99
N GLY A 70 3.87 -15.16 31.58
CA GLY A 70 3.73 -16.17 32.63
C GLY A 70 4.35 -15.76 33.96
N LEU A 71 4.61 -14.46 34.17
CA LEU A 71 5.14 -13.92 35.42
C LEU A 71 3.98 -13.58 36.37
N ALA A 72 4.17 -13.78 37.67
CA ALA A 72 3.20 -13.34 38.67
C ALA A 72 3.07 -11.80 38.61
N PRO A 73 1.83 -11.25 38.79
CA PRO A 73 1.64 -9.81 38.81
C PRO A 73 2.49 -9.17 39.90
N ALA A 74 3.13 -8.06 39.59
CA ALA A 74 3.86 -7.30 40.59
C ALA A 74 2.87 -6.85 41.68
N HIS A 75 3.24 -7.07 42.96
CA HIS A 75 2.40 -6.62 44.09
C HIS A 75 2.19 -5.11 43.99
N ARG A 76 0.98 -4.69 43.69
CA ARG A 76 0.58 -3.28 43.71
C ARG A 76 0.52 -2.82 45.17
N ASN A 77 1.23 -1.76 45.48
CA ASN A 77 1.01 -1.00 46.69
C ASN A 77 -0.41 -0.36 46.62
N PRO A 78 -1.13 -0.29 47.75
CA PRO A 78 -2.56 0.12 47.78
C PRO A 78 -2.82 1.61 47.52
N SER A 79 -1.82 2.36 46.97
CA SER A 79 -1.94 3.81 46.75
C SER A 79 -2.17 4.22 45.28
N ASP A 80 -2.21 3.29 44.32
CA ASP A 80 -2.43 3.63 42.92
C ASP A 80 -3.90 3.42 42.54
N THR A 81 -4.64 4.51 42.46
CA THR A 81 -5.99 4.59 41.90
C THR A 81 -6.01 4.14 40.43
N PRO A 82 -6.94 3.32 39.99
CA PRO A 82 -7.00 2.88 38.60
C PRO A 82 -7.45 4.01 37.69
N VAL A 83 -6.57 4.40 36.76
CA VAL A 83 -6.94 5.19 35.62
C VAL A 83 -7.67 4.25 34.65
N ALA A 84 -8.92 4.60 34.31
CA ALA A 84 -9.75 3.90 33.35
C ALA A 84 -9.06 3.87 31.96
N PRO A 85 -9.33 2.84 31.13
CA PRO A 85 -8.74 2.77 29.80
C PRO A 85 -9.19 3.96 28.96
N THR A 86 -8.24 4.84 28.64
CA THR A 86 -8.47 5.97 27.77
C THR A 86 -8.66 5.44 26.35
N THR A 87 -9.86 5.61 25.85
CA THR A 87 -10.17 5.54 24.42
C THR A 87 -9.14 6.38 23.68
N LEU A 88 -8.50 5.82 22.68
CA LEU A 88 -7.59 6.54 21.79
C LEU A 88 -8.39 7.61 21.01
N GLU A 89 -8.52 8.79 21.59
CA GLU A 89 -8.89 9.99 20.87
C GLU A 89 -7.64 10.47 20.12
N ILE A 90 -7.74 10.48 18.80
CA ILE A 90 -6.76 11.12 17.93
C ILE A 90 -6.89 12.63 18.20
N PRO A 91 -5.84 13.33 18.67
CA PRO A 91 -5.94 14.77 18.88
C PRO A 91 -6.17 15.46 17.53
N ALA A 92 -7.25 16.22 17.45
CA ALA A 92 -7.47 17.16 16.37
C ALA A 92 -6.34 18.20 16.42
N ALA A 93 -5.41 18.13 15.49
CA ALA A 93 -4.38 19.15 15.35
C ALA A 93 -5.05 20.45 14.92
N THR A 94 -5.18 21.36 15.85
CA THR A 94 -5.56 22.75 15.57
C THR A 94 -4.41 23.38 14.79
N LEU A 95 -4.62 23.58 13.49
CA LEU A 95 -3.73 24.37 12.63
C LEU A 95 -3.86 25.85 13.02
N THR A 96 -2.98 26.30 13.90
CA THR A 96 -2.72 27.74 14.04
C THR A 96 -1.84 28.17 12.87
N ALA A 97 -2.40 28.97 11.99
CA ALA A 97 -1.67 29.66 10.94
C ALA A 97 -0.65 30.61 11.56
N THR A 98 0.63 30.35 11.37
CA THR A 98 1.67 31.36 11.52
C THR A 98 1.98 31.96 10.17
N ASP A 99 1.63 33.20 10.05
CA ASP A 99 1.90 34.16 8.99
C ASP A 99 3.42 34.32 8.82
N THR A 100 3.98 33.95 7.66
CA THR A 100 5.28 34.46 7.23
C THR A 100 5.20 34.89 5.78
N LYS A 101 5.44 36.15 5.63
CA LYS A 101 5.43 36.98 4.45
C LYS A 101 6.47 36.61 3.38
N ASP A 102 6.06 36.93 2.16
CA ASP A 102 6.80 37.39 0.99
C ASP A 102 7.44 36.33 0.07
N GLY A 103 6.98 36.38 -1.18
CA GLY A 103 7.77 36.05 -2.35
C GLY A 103 7.03 35.39 -3.51
N ASP A 104 6.44 36.21 -4.38
CA ASP A 104 6.33 35.94 -5.82
C ASP A 104 5.34 34.85 -6.32
N ASP A 105 4.06 35.17 -6.27
CA ASP A 105 3.01 34.33 -6.89
C ASP A 105 2.23 35.13 -7.96
N ARG A 106 2.90 35.53 -9.05
CA ARG A 106 2.29 36.25 -10.18
C ARG A 106 2.20 35.51 -11.51
N VAL A 107 2.50 34.23 -11.59
CA VAL A 107 2.59 33.51 -12.88
C VAL A 107 1.41 32.57 -13.18
N HIS A 108 0.58 32.19 -12.23
CA HIS A 108 -0.46 31.16 -12.46
C HIS A 108 -1.88 31.64 -12.79
N ARG A 109 -2.14 32.98 -12.85
CA ARG A 109 -3.50 33.49 -13.14
C ARG A 109 -3.81 33.81 -14.61
N ARG A 110 -2.89 33.60 -15.55
CA ARG A 110 -3.10 33.97 -16.97
C ARG A 110 -3.42 32.83 -17.94
N ARG A 111 -3.61 31.59 -17.49
CA ARG A 111 -3.96 30.45 -18.37
C ARG A 111 -5.43 30.03 -18.35
N PHE A 112 -6.31 30.73 -17.62
CA PHE A 112 -7.72 30.31 -17.49
C PHE A 112 -8.71 31.03 -18.43
N LEU A 113 -8.28 31.92 -19.29
CA LEU A 113 -9.20 32.75 -20.13
C LEU A 113 -8.90 32.68 -21.64
N ALA A 114 -8.39 31.58 -22.17
CA ALA A 114 -8.19 31.44 -23.62
C ALA A 114 -8.69 30.07 -24.13
N ALA A 115 -9.98 29.77 -23.95
CA ALA A 115 -10.66 28.68 -24.64
C ALA A 115 -12.10 29.14 -25.01
N GLY A 116 -12.20 29.96 -26.03
CA GLY A 116 -13.46 30.35 -26.63
C GLY A 116 -13.25 30.82 -28.05
N ALA A 117 -13.94 30.12 -28.95
CA ALA A 117 -14.27 30.47 -30.34
C ALA A 117 -13.22 30.22 -31.45
N GLY A 118 -13.64 29.46 -32.45
CA GLY A 118 -13.05 29.47 -33.79
C GLY A 118 -13.24 28.19 -34.58
N VAL A 119 -14.48 27.89 -35.00
CA VAL A 119 -14.73 26.93 -36.12
C VAL A 119 -14.42 27.66 -37.42
N ALA A 120 -13.42 27.19 -38.18
CA ALA A 120 -13.24 27.53 -39.60
C ALA A 120 -12.94 26.25 -40.36
N ALA A 121 -13.89 25.83 -41.19
CA ALA A 121 -13.75 24.76 -42.15
C ALA A 121 -12.79 25.18 -43.28
N ALA A 122 -11.75 24.40 -43.54
CA ALA A 122 -11.02 24.44 -44.83
C ALA A 122 -10.98 23.02 -45.40
N VAL A 123 -11.70 22.82 -46.48
CA VAL A 123 -11.60 21.65 -47.36
C VAL A 123 -10.30 21.77 -48.16
N ALA A 124 -9.36 20.85 -48.02
CA ALA A 124 -8.26 20.64 -48.92
C ALA A 124 -8.14 19.16 -49.26
N ILE A 125 -8.12 18.89 -50.55
CA ILE A 125 -8.14 17.59 -51.22
C ILE A 125 -6.72 17.02 -51.23
N GLY A 126 -6.52 15.76 -50.80
CA GLY A 126 -5.61 14.77 -51.33
C GLY A 126 -4.15 14.76 -50.91
N ALA A 127 -3.83 14.02 -49.85
CA ALA A 127 -2.64 13.17 -49.74
C ALA A 127 -2.97 12.11 -48.62
N PRO A 128 -2.45 10.85 -48.69
CA PRO A 128 -2.68 9.91 -47.61
C PRO A 128 -1.91 10.40 -46.40
N ALA A 129 -2.60 11.07 -45.51
CA ALA A 129 -2.05 11.46 -44.22
C ALA A 129 -1.75 10.18 -43.44
N HIS A 130 -0.47 9.92 -43.18
CA HIS A 130 -0.11 9.07 -42.04
C HIS A 130 -0.73 9.73 -40.84
N ALA A 131 -1.82 9.13 -40.34
CA ALA A 131 -2.50 9.58 -39.14
C ALA A 131 -1.48 9.54 -38.01
N THR A 132 -1.00 10.70 -37.61
CA THR A 132 -0.23 10.87 -36.39
C THR A 132 -1.14 10.37 -35.27
N PRO A 133 -0.75 9.34 -34.49
CA PRO A 133 -1.60 8.88 -33.41
C PRO A 133 -1.89 10.06 -32.48
N ALA A 134 -3.14 10.31 -32.20
CA ALA A 134 -3.55 11.36 -31.28
C ALA A 134 -2.80 11.21 -29.96
N PRO A 135 -2.35 12.31 -29.33
CA PRO A 135 -1.69 12.24 -28.04
C PRO A 135 -2.60 11.48 -27.06
N PRO A 136 -2.02 10.63 -26.19
CA PRO A 136 -2.81 9.84 -25.26
C PRO A 136 -3.63 10.78 -24.39
N GLN A 137 -4.96 10.59 -24.37
CA GLN A 137 -5.86 11.38 -23.52
C GLN A 137 -5.48 11.14 -22.05
N GLU A 138 -5.35 12.23 -21.30
CA GLU A 138 -5.20 12.14 -19.84
C GLU A 138 -6.48 11.56 -19.24
N ILE A 139 -6.32 10.61 -18.31
CA ILE A 139 -7.44 10.00 -17.61
C ILE A 139 -8.04 11.06 -16.69
N SER A 140 -9.32 11.42 -16.94
CA SER A 140 -10.01 12.45 -16.18
C SER A 140 -10.51 11.93 -14.84
N THR A 141 -10.33 12.70 -13.78
CA THR A 141 -10.90 12.44 -12.43
C THR A 141 -12.22 13.15 -12.18
N ALA A 142 -12.70 13.97 -13.11
CA ALA A 142 -13.86 14.86 -12.91
C ALA A 142 -15.13 14.14 -12.40
N ARG A 143 -15.40 12.93 -12.88
CA ARG A 143 -16.52 12.12 -12.39
C ARG A 143 -16.32 11.63 -10.96
N LEU A 144 -15.10 11.29 -10.60
CA LEU A 144 -14.76 10.89 -9.24
C LEU A 144 -14.88 12.08 -8.29
N ASP A 145 -14.36 13.25 -8.68
CA ASP A 145 -14.52 14.50 -7.92
C ASP A 145 -16.00 14.81 -7.67
N GLN A 146 -16.84 14.68 -8.69
CA GLN A 146 -18.27 14.89 -8.56
C GLN A 146 -18.90 13.97 -7.51
N VAL A 147 -18.63 12.66 -7.56
CA VAL A 147 -19.19 11.70 -6.61
C VAL A 147 -18.64 11.91 -5.18
N LEU A 148 -17.39 12.32 -5.04
CA LEU A 148 -16.80 12.52 -3.73
C LEU A 148 -17.25 13.83 -3.05
N PHE A 149 -17.54 14.89 -3.81
CA PHE A 149 -17.73 16.24 -3.24
C PHE A 149 -19.10 16.88 -3.52
N THR A 150 -19.95 16.24 -4.34
CA THR A 150 -21.32 16.71 -4.58
C THR A 150 -22.34 15.64 -4.18
N ALA A 151 -23.60 16.04 -4.08
CA ALA A 151 -24.67 15.08 -3.84
C ALA A 151 -24.72 14.06 -5.00
N ALA A 152 -24.61 12.77 -4.68
CA ALA A 152 -24.70 11.72 -5.68
C ALA A 152 -26.10 11.70 -6.33
N PRO A 153 -26.21 11.41 -7.64
CA PRO A 153 -27.50 11.22 -8.27
C PRO A 153 -28.22 10.05 -7.61
N ALA A 154 -29.55 10.16 -7.48
CA ALA A 154 -30.36 9.08 -6.93
C ALA A 154 -30.28 7.84 -7.85
N VAL A 155 -29.68 6.78 -7.35
CA VAL A 155 -29.67 5.46 -8.02
C VAL A 155 -30.42 4.45 -7.15
N ALA A 156 -31.02 3.44 -7.76
CA ALA A 156 -31.66 2.37 -6.99
C ALA A 156 -30.62 1.52 -6.27
N PRO A 157 -30.85 1.14 -4.99
CA PRO A 157 -29.98 0.22 -4.29
C PRO A 157 -29.99 -1.17 -4.97
N VAL A 158 -28.87 -1.86 -4.90
CA VAL A 158 -28.70 -3.20 -5.47
C VAL A 158 -28.30 -4.21 -4.39
N ALA A 159 -28.47 -5.49 -4.67
CA ALA A 159 -28.06 -6.56 -3.77
C ALA A 159 -26.52 -6.59 -3.60
N VAL A 160 -26.07 -7.02 -2.43
CA VAL A 160 -24.62 -7.06 -2.09
C VAL A 160 -23.83 -7.96 -3.03
N GLU A 161 -24.44 -9.01 -3.57
CA GLU A 161 -23.84 -9.92 -4.55
C GLU A 161 -23.56 -9.22 -5.88
N GLN A 162 -24.43 -8.31 -6.31
CA GLN A 162 -24.23 -7.50 -7.51
C GLN A 162 -23.08 -6.50 -7.31
N LEU A 163 -22.99 -5.89 -6.11
CA LEU A 163 -21.88 -5.01 -5.78
C LEU A 163 -20.54 -5.79 -5.76
N ARG A 164 -20.53 -7.00 -5.16
CA ARG A 164 -19.35 -7.87 -5.18
C ARG A 164 -18.89 -8.23 -6.57
N ALA A 165 -19.83 -8.59 -7.46
CA ALA A 165 -19.53 -8.93 -8.84
C ALA A 165 -18.95 -7.72 -9.60
N ALA A 166 -19.55 -6.54 -9.45
CA ALA A 166 -19.06 -5.30 -10.06
C ALA A 166 -17.66 -4.92 -9.53
N LEU A 167 -17.43 -5.04 -8.23
CA LEU A 167 -16.12 -4.79 -7.63
C LEU A 167 -15.07 -5.79 -8.12
N ALA A 168 -15.40 -7.08 -8.23
CA ALA A 168 -14.50 -8.09 -8.76
C ALA A 168 -14.11 -7.80 -10.22
N ALA A 169 -15.05 -7.34 -11.04
CA ALA A 169 -14.78 -6.89 -12.41
C ALA A 169 -13.82 -5.68 -12.43
N ALA A 170 -14.09 -4.66 -11.61
CA ALA A 170 -13.23 -3.49 -11.49
C ALA A 170 -11.82 -3.88 -10.97
N ARG A 171 -11.71 -4.82 -10.03
CA ARG A 171 -10.41 -5.34 -9.57
C ARG A 171 -9.66 -6.07 -10.69
N SER A 172 -10.37 -6.84 -11.53
CA SER A 172 -9.79 -7.47 -12.72
C SER A 172 -9.24 -6.43 -13.70
N ASP A 173 -9.97 -5.32 -13.91
CA ASP A 173 -9.52 -4.22 -14.76
C ASP A 173 -8.26 -3.54 -14.19
N PHE A 174 -8.19 -3.35 -12.87
CA PHE A 174 -6.98 -2.83 -12.21
C PHE A 174 -5.79 -3.75 -12.41
N ARG A 175 -5.96 -5.06 -12.22
CA ARG A 175 -4.90 -6.06 -12.42
C ARG A 175 -4.43 -6.14 -13.86
N ALA A 176 -5.32 -5.88 -14.80
CA ALA A 176 -5.00 -5.77 -16.23
C ALA A 176 -4.44 -4.38 -16.61
N ALA A 177 -4.29 -3.45 -15.65
CA ALA A 177 -3.87 -2.05 -15.83
C ALA A 177 -4.76 -1.26 -16.82
N ARG A 178 -6.07 -1.53 -16.85
CA ARG A 178 -7.06 -0.78 -17.64
C ARG A 178 -7.61 0.41 -16.86
N TYR A 179 -6.76 1.40 -16.60
CA TYR A 179 -7.07 2.52 -15.71
C TYR A 179 -8.09 3.51 -16.31
N ALA A 180 -8.12 3.64 -17.64
CA ALA A 180 -9.14 4.44 -18.32
C ALA A 180 -10.55 3.87 -18.10
N THR A 181 -10.71 2.55 -18.18
CA THR A 181 -11.97 1.86 -17.88
C THR A 181 -12.40 2.09 -16.42
N LEU A 182 -11.44 2.04 -15.48
CA LEU A 182 -11.72 2.30 -14.07
C LEU A 182 -12.16 3.73 -13.78
N ALA A 183 -11.67 4.72 -14.52
CA ALA A 183 -12.11 6.11 -14.38
C ALA A 183 -13.63 6.28 -14.59
N ASP A 184 -14.23 5.46 -15.43
CA ASP A 184 -15.67 5.46 -15.68
C ASP A 184 -16.45 4.56 -14.70
N GLN A 185 -15.88 3.43 -14.29
CA GLN A 185 -16.55 2.44 -13.44
C GLN A 185 -16.59 2.82 -11.96
N LEU A 186 -15.45 3.30 -11.40
CA LEU A 186 -15.32 3.55 -9.97
C LEU A 186 -16.32 4.56 -9.41
N PRO A 187 -16.60 5.71 -10.05
CA PRO A 187 -17.59 6.66 -9.57
C PRO A 187 -18.99 6.03 -9.46
N HIS A 188 -19.37 5.24 -10.46
CA HIS A 188 -20.67 4.56 -10.45
C HIS A 188 -20.75 3.50 -9.35
N LEU A 189 -19.70 2.72 -9.16
CA LEU A 189 -19.63 1.68 -8.14
C LEU A 189 -19.67 2.28 -6.72
N ILE A 190 -19.03 3.42 -6.48
CA ILE A 190 -19.12 4.17 -5.23
C ILE A 190 -20.57 4.59 -4.97
N THR A 191 -21.23 5.22 -5.95
CA THR A 191 -22.62 5.67 -5.82
C THR A 191 -23.56 4.52 -5.49
N LEU A 192 -23.45 3.39 -6.21
CA LEU A 192 -24.23 2.18 -5.93
C LEU A 192 -23.95 1.63 -4.53
N GLY A 193 -22.69 1.58 -4.13
CA GLY A 193 -22.29 1.08 -2.82
C GLY A 193 -22.83 1.94 -1.67
N GLU A 194 -22.72 3.28 -1.77
CA GLU A 194 -23.23 4.21 -0.76
C GLU A 194 -24.76 4.14 -0.65
N THR A 195 -25.46 4.14 -1.78
CA THR A 195 -26.93 4.03 -1.81
C THR A 195 -27.42 2.71 -1.23
N SER A 196 -26.76 1.60 -1.60
CA SER A 196 -27.14 0.27 -1.10
C SER A 196 -26.81 0.12 0.39
N GLN A 197 -25.71 0.69 0.89
CA GLN A 197 -25.39 0.71 2.32
C GLN A 197 -26.43 1.51 3.11
N ALA A 198 -26.82 2.68 2.62
CA ALA A 198 -27.84 3.51 3.27
C ALA A 198 -29.21 2.84 3.36
N ALA A 199 -29.58 2.06 2.34
CA ALA A 199 -30.85 1.30 2.29
C ALA A 199 -30.82 -0.01 3.10
N SER A 200 -29.67 -0.46 3.58
CA SER A 200 -29.49 -1.76 4.26
C SER A 200 -29.47 -1.61 5.78
N ILE A 201 -29.83 -2.71 6.48
CA ILE A 201 -29.79 -2.81 7.95
C ILE A 201 -29.11 -4.12 8.38
N GLY A 202 -28.66 -4.18 9.65
CA GLY A 202 -28.09 -5.40 10.25
C GLY A 202 -26.91 -5.96 9.45
N THR A 203 -26.85 -7.28 9.35
CA THR A 203 -25.76 -8.00 8.68
C THR A 203 -25.64 -7.69 7.18
N ILE A 204 -26.75 -7.31 6.51
CA ILE A 204 -26.70 -6.86 5.11
C ILE A 204 -25.95 -5.53 5.02
N ARG A 205 -26.17 -4.62 5.95
CA ARG A 205 -25.44 -3.36 6.01
C ARG A 205 -23.95 -3.57 6.30
N GLU A 206 -23.60 -4.49 7.19
CA GLU A 206 -22.20 -4.87 7.46
C GLU A 206 -21.53 -5.41 6.19
N ALA A 207 -22.19 -6.37 5.52
CA ALA A 207 -21.68 -6.95 4.28
C ALA A 207 -21.54 -5.90 3.15
N THR A 208 -22.50 -4.99 3.01
CA THR A 208 -22.45 -3.90 2.02
C THR A 208 -21.35 -2.90 2.37
N SER A 209 -21.16 -2.61 3.67
CA SER A 209 -20.07 -1.75 4.15
C SER A 209 -18.69 -2.33 3.84
N ALA A 210 -18.53 -3.66 3.93
CA ALA A 210 -17.29 -4.32 3.53
C ALA A 210 -17.01 -4.12 2.03
N VAL A 211 -17.99 -4.33 1.17
CA VAL A 211 -17.83 -4.12 -0.29
C VAL A 211 -17.55 -2.65 -0.61
N LEU A 212 -18.21 -1.73 0.08
CA LEU A 212 -17.97 -0.29 -0.09
C LEU A 212 -16.55 0.11 0.36
N ALA A 213 -16.06 -0.46 1.47
CA ALA A 213 -14.68 -0.25 1.92
C ALA A 213 -13.67 -0.73 0.88
N ASP A 214 -13.88 -1.92 0.34
CA ASP A 214 -13.04 -2.49 -0.72
C ASP A 214 -13.12 -1.67 -2.01
N THR A 215 -14.28 -1.10 -2.34
CA THR A 215 -14.45 -0.19 -3.47
C THR A 215 -13.62 1.08 -3.29
N TYR A 216 -13.68 1.69 -2.13
CA TYR A 216 -12.87 2.86 -1.82
C TYR A 216 -11.36 2.52 -1.76
N SER A 217 -10.99 1.34 -1.26
CA SER A 217 -9.59 0.87 -1.28
C SER A 217 -9.06 0.74 -2.71
N LEU A 218 -9.85 0.14 -3.61
CA LEU A 218 -9.50 0.06 -5.04
C LEU A 218 -9.41 1.44 -5.69
N THR A 219 -10.33 2.35 -5.34
CA THR A 219 -10.30 3.73 -5.83
C THR A 219 -9.04 4.45 -5.34
N THR A 220 -8.62 4.22 -4.08
CA THR A 220 -7.38 4.77 -3.55
C THR A 220 -6.16 4.26 -4.32
N GLU A 221 -6.08 2.94 -4.60
CA GLU A 221 -5.00 2.38 -5.42
C GLU A 221 -4.97 3.01 -6.82
N TRP A 222 -6.14 3.21 -7.44
CA TRP A 222 -6.26 3.87 -8.74
C TRP A 222 -5.80 5.33 -8.67
N CYS A 223 -6.23 6.12 -7.67
CA CYS A 223 -5.80 7.49 -7.46
C CYS A 223 -4.27 7.60 -7.30
N ILE A 224 -3.66 6.68 -6.54
CA ILE A 224 -2.20 6.60 -6.37
C ILE A 224 -1.51 6.35 -7.71
N LYS A 225 -2.05 5.46 -8.53
CA LYS A 225 -1.53 5.18 -9.89
C LYS A 225 -1.61 6.41 -10.80
N GLN A 226 -2.66 7.22 -10.65
CA GLN A 226 -2.87 8.44 -11.43
C GLN A 226 -2.20 9.69 -10.81
N HIS A 227 -1.44 9.55 -9.71
CA HIS A 227 -0.82 10.67 -8.97
C HIS A 227 -1.83 11.70 -8.43
N GLN A 228 -3.02 11.22 -8.08
CA GLN A 228 -4.11 12.02 -7.48
C GLN A 228 -4.06 11.89 -5.96
N ASP A 229 -2.99 12.36 -5.33
CA ASP A 229 -2.75 12.20 -3.90
C ASP A 229 -3.84 12.81 -3.01
N PRO A 230 -4.42 13.98 -3.31
CA PRO A 230 -5.55 14.50 -2.53
C PRO A 230 -6.78 13.58 -2.55
N LEU A 231 -7.13 13.02 -3.73
CA LEU A 231 -8.23 12.08 -3.85
C LEU A 231 -7.92 10.74 -3.17
N ALA A 232 -6.66 10.30 -3.22
CA ALA A 232 -6.23 9.10 -2.51
C ALA A 232 -6.44 9.22 -1.00
N TRP A 233 -6.20 10.39 -0.39
CA TRP A 233 -6.49 10.64 1.02
C TRP A 233 -7.98 10.54 1.33
N VAL A 234 -8.83 11.21 0.55
CA VAL A 234 -10.28 11.22 0.74
C VAL A 234 -10.85 9.81 0.63
N THR A 235 -10.43 9.05 -0.40
CA THR A 235 -10.92 7.69 -0.63
C THR A 235 -10.39 6.70 0.41
N ALA A 236 -9.15 6.85 0.90
CA ALA A 236 -8.59 6.04 1.98
C ALA A 236 -9.34 6.26 3.31
N ASP A 237 -9.67 7.51 3.65
CA ASP A 237 -10.46 7.82 4.84
C ASP A 237 -11.89 7.24 4.75
N ARG A 238 -12.54 7.35 3.59
CA ARG A 238 -13.85 6.73 3.37
C ARG A 238 -13.79 5.19 3.43
N ALA A 239 -12.71 4.58 2.87
CA ALA A 239 -12.47 3.15 3.00
C ALA A 239 -12.40 2.72 4.46
N LEU A 240 -11.62 3.45 5.28
CA LEU A 240 -11.46 3.14 6.70
C LEU A 240 -12.79 3.26 7.48
N ARG A 241 -13.59 4.30 7.20
CA ARG A 241 -14.91 4.46 7.82
C ARG A 241 -15.87 3.31 7.45
N ALA A 242 -15.94 2.95 6.18
CA ALA A 242 -16.77 1.84 5.72
C ALA A 242 -16.28 0.49 6.28
N ALA A 243 -14.96 0.28 6.36
CA ALA A 243 -14.36 -0.91 6.95
C ALA A 243 -14.71 -1.07 8.44
N ARG A 244 -14.66 0.01 9.23
CA ARG A 244 -15.11 0.00 10.62
C ARG A 244 -16.60 -0.37 10.74
N ALA A 245 -17.44 0.14 9.84
CA ALA A 245 -18.87 -0.17 9.81
C ALA A 245 -19.16 -1.63 9.40
N SER A 246 -18.22 -2.30 8.72
CA SER A 246 -18.35 -3.70 8.34
C SER A 246 -18.06 -4.69 9.47
N GLY A 247 -17.29 -4.27 10.46
CA GLY A 247 -16.81 -5.16 11.53
C GLY A 247 -15.83 -6.24 11.07
N ASN A 248 -15.40 -6.25 9.80
CA ASN A 248 -14.55 -7.29 9.24
C ASN A 248 -13.05 -6.92 9.41
N PRO A 249 -12.24 -7.74 10.14
CA PRO A 249 -10.85 -7.43 10.43
C PRO A 249 -9.95 -7.34 9.18
N THR A 250 -10.17 -8.21 8.19
CA THR A 250 -9.36 -8.21 6.95
C THR A 250 -9.67 -7.00 6.07
N THR A 251 -10.94 -6.61 5.97
CA THR A 251 -11.37 -5.37 5.30
C THR A 251 -10.79 -4.14 6.02
N LEU A 252 -10.79 -4.15 7.36
CA LEU A 252 -10.17 -3.08 8.16
C LEU A 252 -8.67 -3.01 7.91
N GLY A 253 -7.98 -4.16 7.83
CA GLY A 253 -6.56 -4.24 7.50
C GLY A 253 -6.24 -3.64 6.15
N GLU A 254 -7.02 -3.95 5.12
CA GLU A 254 -6.82 -3.40 3.76
C GLU A 254 -7.07 -1.88 3.72
N ALA A 255 -8.14 -1.41 4.37
CA ALA A 255 -8.40 0.03 4.45
C ALA A 255 -7.29 0.78 5.22
N ALA A 256 -6.78 0.21 6.31
CA ALA A 256 -5.64 0.76 7.04
C ALA A 256 -4.37 0.79 6.15
N ARG A 257 -4.18 -0.21 5.30
CA ARG A 257 -3.09 -0.24 4.32
C ARG A 257 -3.20 0.92 3.33
N MET A 258 -4.40 1.25 2.86
CA MET A 258 -4.62 2.40 1.98
C MET A 258 -4.30 3.73 2.67
N VAL A 259 -4.75 3.92 3.91
CA VAL A 259 -4.39 5.10 4.72
C VAL A 259 -2.88 5.22 4.87
N ALA A 260 -2.20 4.15 5.24
CA ALA A 260 -0.75 4.15 5.42
C ALA A 260 0.01 4.46 4.11
N ILE A 261 -0.48 3.98 2.96
CA ILE A 261 0.10 4.34 1.66
C ILE A 261 -0.08 5.84 1.38
N ALA A 262 -1.26 6.42 1.68
CA ALA A 262 -1.49 7.86 1.55
C ALA A 262 -0.56 8.67 2.49
N MET A 263 -0.43 8.27 3.78
CA MET A 263 0.51 8.86 4.74
C MET A 263 1.95 8.86 4.22
N ARG A 264 2.41 7.74 3.72
CA ARG A 264 3.74 7.57 3.17
C ARG A 264 4.01 8.49 1.97
N ARG A 265 3.01 8.76 1.13
CA ARG A 265 3.16 9.64 -0.04
C ARG A 265 3.39 11.10 0.32
N VAL A 266 2.99 11.51 1.51
CA VAL A 266 3.24 12.86 2.04
C VAL A 266 4.33 12.90 3.12
N GLY A 267 5.13 11.82 3.22
CA GLY A 267 6.33 11.79 4.06
C GLY A 267 6.12 11.32 5.50
N HIS A 268 4.92 10.88 5.89
CA HIS A 268 4.67 10.33 7.23
C HIS A 268 5.05 8.84 7.30
N TYR A 269 6.35 8.56 7.12
CA TYR A 269 6.86 7.18 6.97
C TYR A 269 6.73 6.35 8.25
N ASP A 270 7.16 6.90 9.38
CA ASP A 270 7.15 6.19 10.67
C ASP A 270 5.72 5.92 11.10
N ALA A 271 4.86 6.93 11.10
CA ALA A 271 3.44 6.76 11.45
C ALA A 271 2.72 5.77 10.53
N ALA A 272 3.11 5.69 9.24
CA ALA A 272 2.57 4.69 8.33
C ALA A 272 3.05 3.27 8.67
N ALA A 273 4.32 3.11 9.03
CA ALA A 273 4.87 1.82 9.47
C ALA A 273 4.22 1.37 10.78
N ASP A 274 4.04 2.28 11.74
CA ASP A 274 3.39 2.06 13.03
C ASP A 274 1.95 1.55 12.85
N LEU A 275 1.16 2.30 12.08
CA LEU A 275 -0.24 1.94 11.80
C LEU A 275 -0.34 0.53 11.21
N LEU A 276 0.52 0.21 10.24
CA LEU A 276 0.49 -1.09 9.56
C LEU A 276 0.93 -2.23 10.47
N THR A 277 1.98 -2.02 11.27
CA THR A 277 2.48 -3.03 12.21
C THR A 277 1.44 -3.31 13.29
N ALA A 278 0.87 -2.27 13.90
CA ALA A 278 -0.20 -2.42 14.89
C ALA A 278 -1.43 -3.12 14.28
N THR A 279 -1.82 -2.78 13.05
CA THR A 279 -2.95 -3.42 12.36
C THR A 279 -2.66 -4.90 12.08
N ALA A 280 -1.44 -5.23 11.63
CA ALA A 280 -1.03 -6.62 11.38
C ALA A 280 -1.10 -7.46 12.67
N LEU A 281 -0.60 -6.94 13.79
CA LEU A 281 -0.65 -7.61 15.08
C LEU A 281 -2.10 -7.89 15.54
N ASN A 282 -3.01 -6.95 15.32
CA ASN A 282 -4.41 -7.08 15.67
C ASN A 282 -5.17 -8.13 14.85
N LEU A 283 -4.61 -8.61 13.72
CA LEU A 283 -5.21 -9.71 12.96
C LEU A 283 -5.03 -11.09 13.64
N GLY A 284 -4.11 -11.22 14.62
CA GLY A 284 -3.84 -12.47 15.31
C GLY A 284 -3.30 -13.59 14.42
N ALA A 285 -2.67 -13.26 13.29
CA ALA A 285 -2.16 -14.23 12.33
C ALA A 285 -0.85 -14.92 12.75
N ASP A 286 -0.25 -14.46 13.81
CA ASP A 286 0.94 -14.98 14.45
C ASP A 286 0.66 -16.18 15.36
N HIS A 287 -0.63 -16.44 15.70
CA HIS A 287 -1.05 -17.52 16.56
C HIS A 287 -1.53 -18.74 15.77
N GLY A 288 -1.05 -19.92 16.13
CA GLY A 288 -1.55 -21.21 15.66
C GLY A 288 -1.47 -21.38 14.13
N ASN A 289 -2.57 -21.82 13.54
CA ASN A 289 -2.73 -22.01 12.10
C ASN A 289 -3.81 -21.04 11.56
N PRO A 290 -3.50 -19.77 11.35
CA PRO A 290 -4.47 -18.80 10.87
C PRO A 290 -5.04 -19.20 9.51
N ASP A 291 -6.26 -18.74 9.21
CA ASP A 291 -6.82 -18.95 7.89
C ASP A 291 -5.94 -18.25 6.82
N PRO A 292 -5.94 -18.77 5.56
CA PRO A 292 -5.08 -18.23 4.50
C PRO A 292 -5.29 -16.75 4.21
N ASN A 293 -6.52 -16.23 4.29
CA ASN A 293 -6.81 -14.83 4.00
C ASN A 293 -6.23 -13.92 5.10
N THR A 294 -6.38 -14.31 6.36
CA THR A 294 -5.79 -13.58 7.51
C THR A 294 -4.27 -13.57 7.44
N LEU A 295 -3.64 -14.71 7.12
CA LEU A 295 -2.19 -14.79 6.97
C LEU A 295 -1.67 -13.94 5.80
N ALA A 296 -2.37 -13.95 4.67
CA ALA A 296 -2.04 -13.15 3.51
C ALA A 296 -2.22 -11.64 3.78
N ALA A 297 -3.28 -11.25 4.50
CA ALA A 297 -3.49 -9.87 4.95
C ALA A 297 -2.36 -9.40 5.88
N TYR A 298 -2.01 -10.21 6.88
CA TYR A 298 -0.88 -9.97 7.79
C TYR A 298 0.41 -9.70 7.01
N GLY A 299 0.80 -10.62 6.13
CA GLY A 299 2.02 -10.47 5.34
C GLY A 299 2.00 -9.26 4.41
N SER A 300 0.84 -8.94 3.82
CA SER A 300 0.67 -7.76 2.95
C SER A 300 0.84 -6.44 3.72
N LEU A 301 0.33 -6.37 4.96
CA LEU A 301 0.52 -5.23 5.86
C LEU A 301 1.99 -5.06 6.20
N LEU A 302 2.69 -6.15 6.59
CA LEU A 302 4.12 -6.10 6.92
C LEU A 302 4.98 -5.70 5.72
N LEU A 303 4.68 -6.17 4.49
CA LEU A 303 5.38 -5.72 3.27
C LEU A 303 5.22 -4.21 3.06
N THR A 304 4.02 -3.69 3.29
CA THR A 304 3.77 -2.26 3.11
C THR A 304 4.46 -1.45 4.22
N ALA A 305 4.47 -1.95 5.46
CA ALA A 305 5.20 -1.36 6.58
C ALA A 305 6.72 -1.35 6.34
N SER A 306 7.27 -2.47 5.85
CA SER A 306 8.68 -2.57 5.45
C SER A 306 9.07 -1.49 4.45
N TYR A 307 8.23 -1.26 3.44
CA TYR A 307 8.49 -0.24 2.43
C TYR A 307 8.37 1.18 3.00
N ALA A 308 7.45 1.43 3.95
CA ALA A 308 7.35 2.70 4.66
C ALA A 308 8.60 2.97 5.51
N ALA A 309 9.02 2.00 6.32
CA ALA A 309 10.23 2.08 7.12
C ALA A 309 11.50 2.31 6.26
N ALA A 310 11.58 1.65 5.09
CA ALA A 310 12.68 1.87 4.15
C ALA A 310 12.72 3.30 3.61
N GLN A 311 11.58 3.89 3.28
CA GLN A 311 11.49 5.28 2.83
C GLN A 311 11.81 6.28 3.96
N GLY A 312 11.50 5.94 5.22
CA GLY A 312 11.93 6.69 6.41
C GLY A 312 13.41 6.50 6.77
N GLY A 313 14.15 5.67 6.02
CA GLY A 313 15.57 5.39 6.28
C GLY A 313 15.82 4.39 7.40
N ASN A 314 14.77 3.82 8.01
CA ASN A 314 14.92 2.82 9.08
C ASN A 314 15.21 1.43 8.50
N ARG A 315 16.48 1.22 8.12
CA ARG A 315 16.96 -0.01 7.50
C ARG A 315 16.71 -1.28 8.35
N PRO A 316 17.01 -1.29 9.66
CA PRO A 316 16.78 -2.49 10.47
C PRO A 316 15.31 -2.91 10.45
N THR A 317 14.41 -2.01 10.80
CA THR A 317 12.95 -2.27 10.81
C THR A 317 12.43 -2.69 9.43
N ALA A 318 12.90 -2.03 8.37
CA ALA A 318 12.49 -2.37 7.00
C ALA A 318 12.84 -3.82 6.63
N LEU A 319 14.06 -4.27 6.96
CA LEU A 319 14.51 -5.62 6.63
C LEU A 319 13.86 -6.68 7.53
N ASP A 320 13.67 -6.38 8.82
CA ASP A 320 12.98 -7.29 9.74
C ASP A 320 11.52 -7.53 9.30
N LEU A 321 10.77 -6.46 9.02
CA LEU A 321 9.38 -6.57 8.55
C LEU A 321 9.28 -7.30 7.20
N ALA A 322 10.23 -7.09 6.28
CA ALA A 322 10.29 -7.84 5.03
C ALA A 322 10.57 -9.32 5.26
N GLY A 323 11.41 -9.66 6.22
CA GLY A 323 11.69 -11.04 6.64
C GLY A 323 10.47 -11.74 7.22
N GLU A 324 9.72 -11.04 8.08
CA GLU A 324 8.48 -11.56 8.64
C GLU A 324 7.41 -11.81 7.56
N ALA A 325 7.27 -10.87 6.61
CA ALA A 325 6.36 -11.07 5.49
C ALA A 325 6.77 -12.26 4.62
N GLU A 326 8.07 -12.52 4.44
CA GLU A 326 8.57 -13.68 3.73
C GLU A 326 8.22 -14.98 4.45
N GLN A 327 8.37 -15.02 5.77
CA GLN A 327 7.96 -16.17 6.58
C GLN A 327 6.45 -16.42 6.46
N ALA A 328 5.63 -15.37 6.50
CA ALA A 328 4.19 -15.49 6.28
C ALA A 328 3.86 -16.06 4.89
N ALA A 329 4.57 -15.61 3.84
CA ALA A 329 4.39 -16.16 2.49
C ALA A 329 4.80 -17.63 2.40
N HIS A 330 5.87 -18.04 3.08
CA HIS A 330 6.27 -19.45 3.17
C HIS A 330 5.27 -20.31 3.96
N ARG A 331 4.71 -19.80 5.06
CA ARG A 331 3.65 -20.49 5.82
C ARG A 331 2.35 -20.63 5.02
N LEU A 332 2.08 -19.70 4.12
CA LEU A 332 0.92 -19.78 3.24
C LEU A 332 1.05 -20.96 2.26
N HIS A 333 2.28 -21.31 1.83
CA HIS A 333 2.55 -22.29 0.79
C HIS A 333 1.59 -22.04 -0.41
N ASP A 334 1.14 -23.05 -1.08
CA ASP A 334 0.17 -22.91 -2.18
C ASP A 334 -1.31 -22.96 -1.70
N ARG A 335 -1.57 -22.60 -0.43
CA ARG A 335 -2.93 -22.55 0.11
C ARG A 335 -3.73 -21.47 -0.60
N PRO A 336 -4.95 -21.77 -1.08
CA PRO A 336 -5.74 -20.79 -1.83
C PRO A 336 -6.15 -19.61 -0.93
N VAL A 337 -5.98 -18.40 -1.46
CA VAL A 337 -6.42 -17.14 -0.88
C VAL A 337 -7.59 -16.62 -1.71
N THR A 338 -8.72 -16.38 -1.08
CA THR A 338 -9.98 -15.98 -1.75
C THR A 338 -10.33 -14.51 -1.55
N GLY A 339 -9.57 -13.79 -0.72
CA GLY A 339 -9.74 -12.36 -0.50
C GLY A 339 -9.54 -11.54 -1.76
N LEU A 340 -10.18 -10.38 -1.85
CA LEU A 340 -10.12 -9.55 -3.06
C LEU A 340 -8.75 -8.91 -3.31
N PHE A 341 -8.04 -8.53 -2.24
CA PHE A 341 -6.75 -7.82 -2.29
C PHE A 341 -5.56 -8.70 -1.93
N THR A 342 -5.78 -9.79 -1.24
CA THR A 342 -4.76 -10.70 -0.72
C THR A 342 -4.31 -11.83 -1.66
N PRO A 343 -5.01 -12.18 -2.77
CA PRO A 343 -4.56 -13.25 -3.68
C PRO A 343 -3.18 -12.99 -4.30
N ASP A 344 -2.74 -11.74 -4.32
CA ASP A 344 -1.45 -11.36 -4.86
C ASP A 344 -0.29 -11.59 -3.86
N PHE A 345 -0.59 -11.93 -2.60
CA PHE A 345 0.44 -12.16 -1.58
C PHE A 345 1.06 -13.56 -1.76
N THR A 346 2.23 -13.57 -2.38
CA THR A 346 3.01 -14.76 -2.69
C THR A 346 4.50 -14.52 -2.41
N THR A 347 5.32 -15.57 -2.42
CA THR A 347 6.79 -15.41 -2.32
C THR A 347 7.36 -14.53 -3.45
N GLN A 348 6.77 -14.57 -4.65
CA GLN A 348 7.15 -13.70 -5.76
C GLN A 348 6.79 -12.24 -5.49
N GLN A 349 5.65 -11.98 -4.86
CA GLN A 349 5.25 -10.63 -4.44
C GLN A 349 6.20 -10.09 -3.37
N VAL A 350 6.63 -10.92 -2.42
CA VAL A 350 7.64 -10.53 -1.41
C VAL A 350 8.96 -10.15 -2.09
N ALA A 351 9.44 -10.96 -3.02
CA ALA A 351 10.67 -10.66 -3.77
C ALA A 351 10.54 -9.35 -4.58
N LEU A 352 9.38 -9.11 -5.20
CA LEU A 352 9.09 -7.85 -5.90
C LEU A 352 9.15 -6.64 -4.95
N TYR A 353 8.53 -6.73 -3.76
CA TYR A 353 8.58 -5.64 -2.78
C TYR A 353 9.98 -5.38 -2.25
N ARG A 354 10.80 -6.42 -2.07
CA ARG A 354 12.21 -6.28 -1.64
C ARG A 354 13.04 -5.44 -2.61
N ILE A 355 12.75 -5.48 -3.93
CA ILE A 355 13.39 -4.58 -4.90
C ILE A 355 13.14 -3.12 -4.48
N GLY A 356 11.88 -2.77 -4.24
CA GLY A 356 11.50 -1.42 -3.82
C GLY A 356 12.06 -1.01 -2.46
N VAL A 357 12.10 -1.93 -1.49
CA VAL A 357 12.67 -1.72 -0.15
C VAL A 357 14.15 -1.38 -0.24
N HIS A 358 14.94 -2.21 -0.94
CA HIS A 358 16.37 -1.96 -1.13
C HIS A 358 16.64 -0.66 -1.91
N LEU A 359 15.84 -0.39 -2.94
CA LEU A 359 15.94 0.86 -3.70
C LEU A 359 15.65 2.09 -2.82
N ALA A 360 14.63 2.03 -1.96
CA ALA A 360 14.31 3.11 -1.02
C ALA A 360 15.42 3.33 0.03
N LEU A 361 16.14 2.26 0.39
CA LEU A 361 17.32 2.31 1.28
C LEU A 361 18.62 2.73 0.57
N GLY A 362 18.57 3.10 -0.73
CA GLY A 362 19.76 3.45 -1.52
C GLY A 362 20.63 2.26 -1.93
N ASP A 363 20.17 1.03 -1.71
CA ASP A 363 20.90 -0.21 -2.00
C ASP A 363 20.51 -0.77 -3.38
N SER A 364 21.02 -0.17 -4.44
CA SER A 364 20.75 -0.61 -5.80
C SER A 364 21.31 -2.01 -6.11
N THR A 365 22.36 -2.44 -5.43
CA THR A 365 22.95 -3.78 -5.59
C THR A 365 22.02 -4.83 -4.98
N GLY A 366 21.53 -4.61 -3.77
CA GLY A 366 20.53 -5.44 -3.12
C GLY A 366 19.24 -5.50 -3.95
N ALA A 367 18.77 -4.38 -4.48
CA ALA A 367 17.62 -4.32 -5.37
C ALA A 367 17.78 -5.21 -6.61
N LEU A 368 18.94 -5.17 -7.30
CA LEU A 368 19.21 -6.05 -8.45
C LEU A 368 19.33 -7.53 -8.04
N THR A 369 19.86 -7.83 -6.86
CA THR A 369 19.93 -9.20 -6.35
C THR A 369 18.53 -9.77 -6.21
N HIS A 370 17.61 -9.04 -5.58
CA HIS A 370 16.20 -9.47 -5.47
C HIS A 370 15.49 -9.49 -6.83
N ALA A 371 15.80 -8.56 -7.75
CA ALA A 371 15.21 -8.58 -9.09
C ALA A 371 15.51 -9.89 -9.84
N ARG A 372 16.70 -10.48 -9.64
CA ARG A 372 17.08 -11.74 -10.27
C ARG A 372 16.33 -12.96 -9.72
N THR A 373 15.77 -12.89 -8.51
CA THR A 373 15.00 -13.98 -7.92
C THR A 373 13.53 -13.96 -8.32
N VAL A 374 13.04 -12.88 -8.92
CA VAL A 374 11.65 -12.77 -9.37
C VAL A 374 11.47 -13.48 -10.70
N ASP A 375 10.61 -14.49 -10.71
CA ASP A 375 10.06 -15.05 -11.94
C ASP A 375 8.86 -14.21 -12.38
N VAL A 376 9.09 -13.37 -13.40
CA VAL A 376 8.08 -12.43 -13.90
C VAL A 376 6.82 -13.14 -14.42
N ALA A 377 6.98 -14.34 -14.99
CA ALA A 377 5.85 -15.13 -15.51
C ALA A 377 4.92 -15.61 -14.38
N ARG A 378 5.46 -15.78 -13.17
CA ARG A 378 4.69 -16.18 -11.97
C ARG A 378 4.07 -15.01 -11.21
N LEU A 379 4.32 -13.77 -11.63
CA LEU A 379 3.63 -12.61 -11.05
C LEU A 379 2.15 -12.63 -11.45
N PRO A 380 1.23 -12.33 -10.52
CA PRO A 380 -0.19 -12.69 -10.66
C PRO A 380 -0.97 -11.82 -11.65
N SER A 381 -0.39 -10.77 -12.20
CA SER A 381 -1.10 -9.85 -13.09
C SER A 381 -0.18 -9.03 -13.98
N PRO A 382 -0.66 -8.56 -15.15
CA PRO A 382 0.05 -7.59 -15.99
C PRO A 382 0.53 -6.35 -15.24
N GLU A 383 -0.28 -5.85 -14.31
CA GLU A 383 0.08 -4.71 -13.44
C GLU A 383 1.32 -5.04 -12.59
N ARG A 384 1.40 -6.24 -11.99
CA ARG A 384 2.55 -6.66 -11.19
C ARG A 384 3.79 -6.90 -12.05
N GLN A 385 3.64 -7.45 -13.25
CA GLN A 385 4.71 -7.64 -14.22
C GLN A 385 5.29 -6.29 -14.68
N ALA A 386 4.43 -5.33 -15.00
CA ALA A 386 4.85 -3.96 -15.32
C ALA A 386 5.53 -3.29 -14.11
N ARG A 387 5.00 -3.46 -12.90
CA ARG A 387 5.59 -2.93 -11.67
C ARG A 387 7.03 -3.44 -11.48
N TYR A 388 7.27 -4.74 -11.69
CA TYR A 388 8.62 -5.29 -11.67
C TYR A 388 9.55 -4.56 -12.66
N CYS A 389 9.13 -4.45 -13.91
CA CYS A 389 9.93 -3.77 -14.95
C CYS A 389 10.22 -2.30 -14.57
N LEU A 390 9.25 -1.60 -13.99
CA LEU A 390 9.42 -0.21 -13.55
C LEU A 390 10.37 -0.09 -12.35
N ASP A 391 10.34 -1.02 -11.40
CA ASP A 391 11.26 -1.02 -10.26
C ASP A 391 12.70 -1.36 -10.72
N VAL A 392 12.85 -2.27 -11.69
CA VAL A 392 14.13 -2.54 -12.37
C VAL A 392 14.63 -1.32 -13.14
N ALA A 393 13.75 -0.61 -13.86
CA ALA A 393 14.11 0.63 -14.54
C ALA A 393 14.62 1.70 -13.56
N ARG A 394 13.94 1.88 -12.43
CA ARG A 394 14.40 2.81 -11.37
C ARG A 394 15.76 2.41 -10.81
N THR A 395 15.98 1.13 -10.59
CA THR A 395 17.28 0.62 -10.11
C THR A 395 18.39 0.90 -11.11
N TYR A 396 18.17 0.66 -12.42
CA TYR A 396 19.16 0.98 -13.45
C TYR A 396 19.36 2.49 -13.62
N ARG A 397 18.31 3.31 -13.39
CA ARG A 397 18.45 4.78 -13.37
C ARG A 397 19.42 5.22 -12.28
N THR A 398 19.28 4.71 -11.05
CA THR A 398 20.20 4.99 -9.93
C THR A 398 21.63 4.56 -10.25
N LEU A 399 21.81 3.50 -11.04
CA LEU A 399 23.12 2.99 -11.46
C LEU A 399 23.69 3.69 -12.71
N GLY A 400 23.01 4.70 -13.26
CA GLY A 400 23.46 5.43 -14.44
C GLY A 400 23.52 4.57 -15.69
N LYS A 401 22.56 3.65 -15.91
CA LYS A 401 22.51 2.72 -17.04
C LYS A 401 21.29 3.03 -17.94
N PRO A 402 21.32 4.13 -18.73
CA PRO A 402 20.16 4.60 -19.51
C PRO A 402 19.62 3.56 -20.49
N ASP A 403 20.49 2.80 -21.17
CA ASP A 403 20.07 1.74 -22.09
C ASP A 403 19.23 0.67 -21.37
N LYS A 404 19.65 0.28 -20.16
CA LYS A 404 18.92 -0.70 -19.34
C LYS A 404 17.59 -0.15 -18.85
N VAL A 405 17.53 1.15 -18.50
CA VAL A 405 16.29 1.84 -18.15
C VAL A 405 15.31 1.74 -19.31
N TYR A 406 15.75 2.11 -20.52
CA TYR A 406 14.90 2.09 -21.71
C TYR A 406 14.38 0.67 -22.03
N GLN A 407 15.23 -0.35 -21.97
CA GLN A 407 14.82 -1.74 -22.19
C GLN A 407 13.77 -2.20 -21.16
N ALA A 408 13.95 -1.85 -19.89
CA ALA A 408 12.99 -2.17 -18.85
C ALA A 408 11.63 -1.45 -19.04
N LEU A 409 11.65 -0.20 -19.51
CA LEU A 409 10.43 0.54 -19.83
C LEU A 409 9.68 -0.05 -21.03
N LEU A 410 10.39 -0.50 -22.08
CA LEU A 410 9.78 -1.21 -23.20
C LEU A 410 9.15 -2.53 -22.76
N ALA A 411 9.79 -3.25 -21.82
CA ALA A 411 9.21 -4.46 -21.24
C ALA A 411 7.94 -4.14 -20.42
N ALA A 412 7.95 -3.05 -19.63
CA ALA A 412 6.78 -2.60 -18.89
C ALA A 412 5.59 -2.28 -19.81
N GLU A 413 5.84 -1.61 -20.94
CA GLU A 413 4.80 -1.29 -21.93
C GLU A 413 4.12 -2.52 -22.50
N ARG A 414 4.87 -3.62 -22.72
CA ARG A 414 4.29 -4.88 -23.23
C ARG A 414 3.30 -5.51 -22.26
N TYR A 415 3.54 -5.38 -20.96
CA TYR A 415 2.63 -5.91 -19.94
C TYR A 415 1.45 -5.00 -19.66
N ALA A 416 1.72 -3.70 -19.51
CA ALA A 416 0.71 -2.72 -19.11
C ALA A 416 0.96 -1.36 -19.81
N PRO A 417 0.41 -1.16 -21.01
CA PRO A 417 0.61 0.08 -21.77
C PRO A 417 0.18 1.35 -21.04
N GLU A 418 -0.85 1.28 -20.20
CA GLU A 418 -1.30 2.45 -19.43
C GLU A 418 -0.38 2.76 -18.25
N ASP A 419 0.33 1.77 -17.70
CA ASP A 419 1.24 1.96 -16.57
C ASP A 419 2.48 2.80 -16.94
N VAL A 420 2.94 2.73 -18.19
CA VAL A 420 4.06 3.55 -18.66
C VAL A 420 3.65 4.99 -19.01
N ARG A 421 2.37 5.28 -19.11
CA ARG A 421 1.84 6.63 -19.36
C ARG A 421 1.72 7.48 -18.09
N ARG A 422 2.02 6.92 -16.93
CA ARG A 422 1.96 7.63 -15.64
C ARG A 422 2.97 8.78 -15.58
N PRO A 423 2.64 9.90 -14.92
CA PRO A 423 3.51 11.08 -14.84
C PRO A 423 4.95 10.76 -14.42
N SER A 424 5.13 9.89 -13.41
CA SER A 424 6.46 9.49 -12.93
C SER A 424 7.30 8.76 -13.98
N VAL A 425 6.68 8.00 -14.89
CA VAL A 425 7.39 7.33 -15.99
C VAL A 425 7.71 8.30 -17.10
N ARG A 426 6.79 9.20 -17.44
CA ARG A 426 7.03 10.28 -18.43
C ARG A 426 8.23 11.13 -18.01
N THR A 427 8.37 11.48 -16.73
CA THR A 427 9.54 12.20 -16.20
C THR A 427 10.84 11.43 -16.47
N VAL A 428 10.87 10.12 -16.17
CA VAL A 428 12.07 9.29 -16.43
C VAL A 428 12.40 9.24 -17.92
N VAL A 429 11.39 9.12 -18.79
CA VAL A 429 11.61 9.10 -20.24
C VAL A 429 12.07 10.47 -20.75
N GLY A 430 11.53 11.57 -20.20
CA GLY A 430 12.02 12.93 -20.47
C GLY A 430 13.51 13.07 -20.16
N GLU A 431 13.97 12.55 -19.02
CA GLU A 431 15.40 12.54 -18.67
C GLU A 431 16.24 11.70 -19.65
N LEU A 432 15.71 10.54 -20.11
CA LEU A 432 16.40 9.68 -21.06
C LEU A 432 16.64 10.35 -22.42
N LEU A 433 15.76 11.27 -22.84
CA LEU A 433 15.94 11.99 -24.11
C LEU A 433 17.21 12.85 -24.15
N TYR A 434 17.73 13.22 -22.97
CA TYR A 434 18.98 13.99 -22.83
C TYR A 434 20.16 13.12 -22.36
N ALA A 435 19.93 11.83 -22.09
CA ALA A 435 21.00 10.94 -21.67
C ALA A 435 21.97 10.61 -22.83
N PRO A 436 23.26 10.43 -22.52
CA PRO A 436 24.21 9.98 -23.53
C PRO A 436 23.91 8.55 -23.99
N GLY A 437 24.14 8.24 -25.26
CA GLY A 437 23.94 6.93 -25.82
C GLY A 437 22.94 6.92 -26.97
N ASN A 438 23.00 5.90 -27.80
CA ASN A 438 22.07 5.69 -28.90
C ASN A 438 20.98 4.71 -28.47
N MET A 439 19.78 5.20 -28.24
CA MET A 439 18.61 4.40 -27.89
C MET A 439 17.58 4.44 -29.03
N PRO A 440 17.69 3.54 -30.02
CA PRO A 440 16.82 3.53 -31.19
C PRO A 440 15.36 3.43 -30.79
N GLY A 441 14.52 4.31 -31.33
CA GLY A 441 13.07 4.33 -31.05
C GLY A 441 12.66 5.04 -29.76
N LEU A 442 13.60 5.59 -28.97
CA LEU A 442 13.26 6.29 -27.71
C LEU A 442 12.33 7.50 -27.96
N ARG A 443 12.57 8.30 -28.99
CA ARG A 443 11.69 9.44 -29.34
C ARG A 443 10.28 8.99 -29.72
N THR A 444 10.17 7.91 -30.47
CA THR A 444 8.85 7.31 -30.82
C THR A 444 8.15 6.77 -29.59
N PHE A 445 8.88 6.13 -28.68
CA PHE A 445 8.34 5.68 -27.39
C PHE A 445 7.88 6.86 -26.53
N ALA A 446 8.69 7.90 -26.40
CA ALA A 446 8.35 9.12 -25.66
C ALA A 446 7.05 9.75 -26.17
N HIS A 447 6.93 9.92 -27.50
CA HIS A 447 5.71 10.43 -28.12
C HIS A 447 4.49 9.53 -27.81
N ARG A 448 4.64 8.21 -27.91
CA ARG A 448 3.56 7.23 -27.70
C ARG A 448 3.03 7.23 -26.25
N ILE A 449 3.86 7.52 -25.27
CA ILE A 449 3.46 7.61 -23.85
C ILE A 449 3.10 9.04 -23.42
N GLY A 450 3.25 10.03 -24.29
CA GLY A 450 2.99 11.44 -23.96
C GLY A 450 4.08 12.10 -23.11
N ALA A 451 5.33 11.63 -23.22
CA ALA A 451 6.48 12.32 -22.65
C ALA A 451 7.02 13.29 -23.70
N SER A 452 6.77 14.58 -23.50
CA SER A 452 7.40 15.65 -24.29
C SER A 452 8.83 15.91 -23.81
N ALA A 453 9.72 16.26 -24.75
CA ALA A 453 11.05 16.75 -24.45
C ALA A 453 10.99 18.15 -23.83
#